data_56032ed05c77d104fbac609dfc87dca8
#
_entry.id   56032ed05c77d104fbac609dfc87dca8
#
_cell.length_a   1.000
_cell.length_b   1.000
_cell.length_c   1.000
_cell.angle_alpha   90.00
_cell.angle_beta   90.00
_cell.angle_gamma   90.00
#
_symmetry.space_group_name_H-M   'P 1'
#
loop_
_entity.id
_entity.type
_entity.pdbx_description
1 polymer ?
#
loop_
_entity_poly.entity_id
_entity_poly.type
_entity_poly.pdbx_seq_one_letter_code
_entity_poly.pdbx_strand_id
1 'polypeptide(L)'
;MRIISPLRSGVVGLASKARRRLASATLVAALVGCQKDQAVPPTAGPAASSPSASDAAPPSAPRGREIALLYSSNLQGKYAPCSCAVLPLGGLARRATVAARVRAEADATLVVDAGDLFEPEGTMAETERQANLLAAGIASGGIDAFTPGEGDLAIGVPLLKKVTAAFKIPVLSANLYGRDGQRLFAADRLIDAGGTRIGLFGVTAPPTAAAGNRWRADGIVVRDPADAAREAVASLRARGAQIVVALVHAGLPAENRRLVAAVPGIDWAVLGHSALNLESPELVGGARLLEAQSEGKNVGRLDLHLVNGARTFVDRAERAEIASILADHRRQLGERNPALGQFDPASLEAYYQQRRRDLEAAIARETALLARLPAEITGSWFENRIIPLDRSVPDDPAVATLVRGYLARGLAEKRRPHL
;
A
#
# COMPACT_ATOMS: atom_id res chain seq x y z
N MET A 1 -47.30 22.43 14.27
CA MET A 1 -46.76 22.76 12.94
C MET A 1 -45.42 22.05 12.84
N ARG A 2 -45.40 20.83 12.25
CA ARG A 2 -44.20 19.98 12.14
C ARG A 2 -43.61 20.19 10.75
N ILE A 3 -42.37 20.63 10.67
CA ILE A 3 -41.61 20.78 9.44
C ILE A 3 -40.83 19.50 9.23
N ILE A 4 -41.12 18.78 8.16
CA ILE A 4 -40.45 17.56 7.71
C ILE A 4 -39.34 17.98 6.74
N SER A 5 -38.07 17.70 7.08
CA SER A 5 -36.94 17.84 6.17
C SER A 5 -36.77 16.58 5.33
N PRO A 6 -36.43 16.66 4.04
CA PRO A 6 -36.23 15.49 3.20
C PRO A 6 -34.84 14.87 3.38
N LEU A 7 -34.84 13.56 3.50
CA LEU A 7 -33.66 12.68 3.49
C LEU A 7 -32.96 12.75 2.12
N ARG A 8 -31.65 13.06 2.13
CA ARG A 8 -30.77 12.85 0.99
C ARG A 8 -30.30 11.39 0.99
N SER A 9 -30.74 10.64 0.00
CA SER A 9 -30.27 9.28 -0.28
C SER A 9 -28.85 9.33 -0.85
N GLY A 10 -27.90 8.74 -0.10
CA GLY A 10 -26.55 8.46 -0.58
C GLY A 10 -26.59 7.29 -1.58
N VAL A 11 -25.97 7.49 -2.74
CA VAL A 11 -25.76 6.44 -3.74
C VAL A 11 -24.58 5.59 -3.29
N VAL A 12 -24.89 4.33 -2.96
CA VAL A 12 -23.92 3.28 -2.63
C VAL A 12 -23.24 2.82 -3.93
N GLY A 13 -21.93 2.95 -3.99
CA GLY A 13 -21.14 2.40 -5.08
C GLY A 13 -21.14 0.86 -5.05
N LEU A 14 -21.54 0.26 -6.16
CA LEU A 14 -21.60 -1.17 -6.35
C LEU A 14 -20.25 -1.73 -6.80
N ALA A 15 -19.90 -2.81 -6.11
CA ALA A 15 -18.71 -3.63 -6.20
C ALA A 15 -18.30 -4.07 -7.62
N SER A 16 -16.99 -4.09 -7.85
CA SER A 16 -16.33 -4.76 -8.95
C SER A 16 -16.48 -6.28 -8.85
N LYS A 17 -17.09 -6.90 -9.87
CA LYS A 17 -17.14 -8.37 -10.03
C LYS A 17 -15.84 -8.87 -10.63
N ALA A 18 -15.07 -9.61 -9.86
CA ALA A 18 -13.94 -10.39 -10.32
C ALA A 18 -14.39 -11.46 -11.34
N ARG A 19 -13.87 -11.39 -12.56
CA ARG A 19 -14.06 -12.43 -13.58
C ARG A 19 -13.02 -13.55 -13.38
N ARG A 20 -13.50 -14.73 -13.01
CA ARG A 20 -12.73 -15.97 -13.08
C ARG A 20 -12.46 -16.34 -14.54
N ARG A 21 -11.20 -16.47 -14.92
CA ARG A 21 -10.78 -17.15 -16.14
C ARG A 21 -10.55 -18.63 -15.81
N LEU A 22 -11.36 -19.51 -16.38
CA LEU A 22 -11.10 -20.95 -16.43
C LEU A 22 -10.00 -21.19 -17.47
N ALA A 23 -8.88 -21.73 -17.03
CA ALA A 23 -7.85 -22.28 -17.90
C ALA A 23 -8.13 -23.78 -18.08
N SER A 24 -8.48 -24.20 -19.30
CA SER A 24 -8.57 -25.60 -19.71
C SER A 24 -7.16 -26.16 -19.91
N ALA A 25 -6.78 -27.13 -19.11
CA ALA A 25 -5.56 -27.91 -19.29
C ALA A 25 -5.82 -29.04 -20.26
N THR A 26 -5.16 -29.01 -21.42
CA THR A 26 -5.12 -30.11 -22.36
C THR A 26 -3.89 -30.96 -22.07
N LEU A 27 -4.08 -32.18 -21.65
CA LEU A 27 -3.05 -33.20 -21.39
C LEU A 27 -2.64 -33.83 -22.71
N VAL A 28 -1.39 -33.68 -23.15
CA VAL A 28 -0.81 -34.46 -24.25
C VAL A 28 0.29 -35.35 -23.68
N ALA A 29 0.03 -36.66 -23.70
CA ALA A 29 1.03 -37.67 -23.40
C ALA A 29 1.93 -37.90 -24.62
N ALA A 30 3.23 -37.81 -24.44
CA ALA A 30 4.22 -38.22 -25.45
C ALA A 30 5.00 -39.43 -24.95
N LEU A 31 4.94 -40.48 -25.75
CA LEU A 31 5.60 -41.76 -25.58
C LEU A 31 7.12 -41.65 -25.84
N VAL A 32 7.89 -42.35 -25.00
CA VAL A 32 9.33 -42.53 -25.08
C VAL A 32 9.65 -43.51 -26.23
N GLY A 33 10.62 -43.16 -27.06
CA GLY A 33 11.27 -44.04 -27.99
C GLY A 33 12.78 -43.82 -27.97
N CYS A 34 13.50 -44.77 -27.39
CA CYS A 34 14.97 -44.84 -27.49
C CYS A 34 15.39 -45.33 -28.88
N GLN A 35 16.35 -44.66 -29.51
CA GLN A 35 17.19 -45.30 -30.53
C GLN A 35 18.64 -44.82 -30.41
N LYS A 36 19.56 -45.84 -30.53
CA LYS A 36 21.00 -45.79 -30.33
C LYS A 36 21.76 -45.26 -31.55
N ASP A 37 22.86 -44.60 -31.24
CA ASP A 37 24.15 -44.46 -31.91
C ASP A 37 24.35 -44.91 -33.37
N GLN A 38 24.82 -43.98 -34.18
CA GLN A 38 25.87 -44.27 -35.17
C GLN A 38 26.74 -43.02 -35.40
N ALA A 39 28.07 -43.21 -35.23
CA ALA A 39 29.11 -42.22 -35.46
C ALA A 39 29.44 -42.13 -36.96
N VAL A 40 29.60 -40.92 -37.48
CA VAL A 40 30.11 -40.63 -38.81
C VAL A 40 31.39 -39.74 -38.70
N PRO A 41 32.49 -40.05 -39.39
CA PRO A 41 33.78 -39.33 -39.26
C PRO A 41 33.79 -37.94 -39.90
N PRO A 42 34.73 -37.04 -39.53
CA PRO A 42 34.74 -35.66 -39.96
C PRO A 42 35.31 -35.46 -41.35
N THR A 43 34.58 -34.78 -42.22
CA THR A 43 35.08 -34.21 -43.47
C THR A 43 35.55 -32.79 -43.24
N ALA A 44 36.73 -32.49 -43.78
CA ALA A 44 37.38 -31.18 -43.73
C ALA A 44 36.53 -30.14 -44.48
N GLY A 45 36.13 -29.04 -43.83
CA GLY A 45 35.50 -27.89 -44.42
C GLY A 45 36.50 -26.77 -44.77
N PRO A 46 36.18 -25.90 -45.70
CA PRO A 46 37.08 -24.84 -46.20
C PRO A 46 37.17 -23.66 -45.17
N ALA A 47 38.26 -22.91 -45.32
CA ALA A 47 38.76 -21.86 -44.48
C ALA A 47 37.74 -20.81 -44.06
N ALA A 48 37.79 -20.44 -42.76
CA ALA A 48 37.03 -19.38 -42.16
C ALA A 48 37.38 -18.01 -42.74
N SER A 49 36.40 -17.34 -43.36
CA SER A 49 36.43 -15.91 -43.62
C SER A 49 36.19 -15.16 -42.30
N SER A 50 37.04 -14.21 -41.95
CA SER A 50 36.90 -13.32 -40.80
C SER A 50 35.59 -12.58 -40.84
N PRO A 51 34.84 -12.48 -39.73
CA PRO A 51 33.62 -11.66 -39.67
C PRO A 51 33.99 -10.19 -39.73
N SER A 52 33.42 -9.49 -40.71
CA SER A 52 33.41 -8.04 -40.82
C SER A 52 32.82 -7.40 -39.56
N ALA A 53 33.53 -6.44 -38.98
CA ALA A 53 33.08 -5.63 -37.84
C ALA A 53 31.95 -4.69 -38.30
N SER A 54 30.70 -5.11 -38.22
CA SER A 54 29.52 -4.22 -38.34
C SER A 54 28.23 -4.94 -38.01
N ASP A 55 28.09 -5.41 -36.77
CA ASP A 55 26.79 -5.69 -36.13
C ASP A 55 26.92 -5.49 -34.62
N ALA A 56 27.27 -4.24 -34.26
CA ALA A 56 27.00 -3.80 -32.87
C ALA A 56 25.49 -3.62 -32.78
N ALA A 57 24.83 -4.51 -32.08
CA ALA A 57 23.42 -4.32 -31.68
C ALA A 57 23.28 -2.91 -31.09
N PRO A 58 22.18 -2.18 -31.41
CA PRO A 58 21.96 -0.87 -30.80
C PRO A 58 22.06 -0.99 -29.31
N PRO A 59 22.67 0.00 -28.59
CA PRO A 59 22.80 -0.05 -27.15
C PRO A 59 21.39 -0.26 -26.57
N SER A 60 21.21 -1.37 -25.83
CA SER A 60 19.96 -1.63 -25.14
C SER A 60 19.65 -0.42 -24.31
N ALA A 61 18.41 0.12 -24.43
CA ALA A 61 17.94 1.20 -23.60
C ALA A 61 18.32 0.89 -22.12
N PRO A 62 18.78 1.89 -21.36
CA PRO A 62 19.20 1.66 -19.97
C PRO A 62 18.06 0.94 -19.25
N ARG A 63 18.32 -0.26 -18.75
CA ARG A 63 17.35 -1.00 -17.94
C ARG A 63 17.01 -0.13 -16.77
N GLY A 64 15.74 0.32 -16.69
CA GLY A 64 15.25 1.06 -15.52
C GLY A 64 15.38 0.18 -14.30
N ARG A 65 15.52 0.83 -13.14
CA ARG A 65 15.61 0.15 -11.84
C ARG A 65 14.23 0.02 -11.22
N GLU A 66 13.90 -1.16 -10.71
CA GLU A 66 12.60 -1.41 -10.07
C GLU A 66 12.75 -1.41 -8.55
N ILE A 67 12.06 -0.47 -7.90
CA ILE A 67 11.99 -0.36 -6.45
C ILE A 67 10.54 -0.58 -6.02
N ALA A 68 10.30 -1.53 -5.13
CA ALA A 68 8.99 -1.74 -4.54
C ALA A 68 8.91 -1.10 -3.15
N LEU A 69 7.85 -0.34 -2.90
CA LEU A 69 7.45 0.12 -1.58
C LEU A 69 6.21 -0.67 -1.15
N LEU A 70 6.37 -1.58 -0.17
CA LEU A 70 5.25 -2.17 0.54
C LEU A 70 4.84 -1.26 1.68
N TYR A 71 3.55 -0.93 1.75
CA TYR A 71 3.05 -0.03 2.77
C TYR A 71 1.77 -0.55 3.43
N SER A 72 1.58 -0.18 4.67
CA SER A 72 0.40 -0.47 5.47
C SER A 72 0.19 0.62 6.53
N SER A 73 -0.94 0.58 7.18
CA SER A 73 -1.31 1.38 8.34
C SER A 73 -2.47 0.72 9.08
N ASN A 74 -2.77 1.20 10.29
CA ASN A 74 -3.99 0.86 11.02
C ASN A 74 -4.18 -0.66 11.20
N LEU A 75 -3.13 -1.39 11.57
CA LEU A 75 -3.23 -2.83 11.88
C LEU A 75 -4.10 -3.08 13.11
N GLN A 76 -4.11 -2.12 14.06
CA GLN A 76 -5.01 -2.08 15.23
C GLN A 76 -4.97 -3.39 16.04
N GLY A 77 -3.77 -3.87 16.32
CA GLY A 77 -3.59 -5.10 17.09
C GLY A 77 -4.02 -6.40 16.40
N LYS A 78 -4.45 -6.38 15.14
CA LYS A 78 -4.95 -7.57 14.44
C LYS A 78 -3.81 -8.45 13.92
N TYR A 79 -3.68 -9.63 14.46
CA TYR A 79 -2.63 -10.61 14.12
C TYR A 79 -3.13 -11.80 13.30
N ALA A 80 -4.44 -12.07 13.33
CA ALA A 80 -5.11 -13.16 12.61
C ALA A 80 -6.08 -12.60 11.56
N PRO A 81 -6.48 -13.40 10.56
CA PRO A 81 -7.53 -12.99 9.64
C PRO A 81 -8.84 -12.67 10.36
N CYS A 82 -9.61 -11.73 9.81
CA CYS A 82 -10.94 -11.40 10.34
C CYS A 82 -11.85 -12.64 10.35
N SER A 83 -12.79 -12.71 11.30
CA SER A 83 -13.76 -13.80 11.42
C SER A 83 -14.92 -13.73 10.41
N CYS A 84 -14.74 -13.01 9.30
CA CYS A 84 -15.73 -12.91 8.23
C CYS A 84 -15.94 -14.29 7.57
N ALA A 85 -17.17 -14.81 7.62
CA ALA A 85 -17.47 -16.18 7.16
C ALA A 85 -17.22 -16.38 5.65
N VAL A 86 -17.44 -15.35 4.83
CA VAL A 86 -17.34 -15.44 3.37
C VAL A 86 -15.93 -15.17 2.87
N LEU A 87 -15.28 -14.12 3.37
CA LEU A 87 -13.97 -13.69 2.90
C LEU A 87 -13.09 -13.23 4.10
N PRO A 88 -12.42 -14.15 4.79
CA PRO A 88 -11.49 -13.78 5.85
C PRO A 88 -10.24 -13.14 5.27
N LEU A 89 -10.09 -11.84 5.54
CA LEU A 89 -8.97 -11.02 5.11
C LEU A 89 -7.99 -10.77 6.27
N GLY A 90 -6.73 -10.54 5.94
CA GLY A 90 -5.70 -10.13 6.89
C GLY A 90 -4.86 -11.29 7.43
N GLY A 91 -4.12 -10.98 8.48
CA GLY A 91 -3.22 -11.88 9.20
C GLY A 91 -1.75 -11.67 8.91
N LEU A 92 -0.95 -11.68 9.97
CA LEU A 92 0.50 -11.45 9.91
C LEU A 92 1.22 -12.47 9.02
N ALA A 93 0.76 -13.73 9.02
CA ALA A 93 1.39 -14.79 8.23
C ALA A 93 1.26 -14.55 6.72
N ARG A 94 0.09 -14.10 6.25
CA ARG A 94 -0.09 -13.72 4.84
C ARG A 94 0.68 -12.47 4.47
N ARG A 95 0.73 -11.48 5.37
CA ARG A 95 1.54 -10.27 5.19
C ARG A 95 3.02 -10.61 4.98
N ALA A 96 3.58 -11.52 5.79
CA ALA A 96 4.96 -11.97 5.66
C ALA A 96 5.23 -12.65 4.31
N THR A 97 4.30 -13.49 3.82
CA THR A 97 4.39 -14.12 2.50
C THR A 97 4.41 -13.08 1.38
N VAL A 98 3.54 -12.05 1.44
CA VAL A 98 3.54 -10.98 0.44
C VAL A 98 4.88 -10.23 0.46
N ALA A 99 5.40 -9.89 1.65
CA ALA A 99 6.67 -9.19 1.78
C ALA A 99 7.84 -10.01 1.21
N ALA A 100 7.88 -11.32 1.47
CA ALA A 100 8.90 -12.21 0.92
C ALA A 100 8.82 -12.30 -0.61
N ARG A 101 7.59 -12.40 -1.17
CA ARG A 101 7.36 -12.43 -2.62
C ARG A 101 7.86 -11.17 -3.29
N VAL A 102 7.48 -10.01 -2.78
CA VAL A 102 7.87 -8.72 -3.38
C VAL A 102 9.38 -8.51 -3.33
N ARG A 103 10.05 -8.96 -2.24
CA ARG A 103 11.53 -8.93 -2.17
C ARG A 103 12.22 -9.82 -3.19
N ALA A 104 11.58 -10.90 -3.61
CA ALA A 104 12.11 -11.78 -4.65
C ALA A 104 11.88 -11.23 -6.08
N GLU A 105 10.93 -10.32 -6.26
CA GLU A 105 10.52 -9.79 -7.56
C GLU A 105 11.21 -8.47 -7.92
N ALA A 106 11.47 -7.58 -6.94
CA ALA A 106 12.01 -6.24 -7.18
C ALA A 106 13.53 -6.17 -6.91
N ASP A 107 14.23 -5.26 -7.59
CA ASP A 107 15.67 -5.01 -7.38
C ASP A 107 15.96 -4.49 -5.97
N ALA A 108 15.04 -3.73 -5.39
CA ALA A 108 15.05 -3.28 -4.01
C ALA A 108 13.62 -3.19 -3.45
N THR A 109 13.45 -3.52 -2.18
CA THR A 109 12.14 -3.42 -1.51
C THR A 109 12.27 -2.68 -0.20
N LEU A 110 11.40 -1.70 0.01
CA LEU A 110 11.18 -1.01 1.27
C LEU A 110 9.83 -1.43 1.84
N VAL A 111 9.77 -1.65 3.15
CA VAL A 111 8.52 -1.97 3.86
C VAL A 111 8.29 -0.91 4.92
N VAL A 112 7.15 -0.23 4.86
CA VAL A 112 6.82 0.88 5.77
C VAL A 112 5.43 0.73 6.37
N ASP A 113 5.22 1.35 7.54
CA ASP A 113 3.92 1.38 8.19
C ASP A 113 3.64 2.77 8.77
N ALA A 114 2.46 3.31 8.51
CA ALA A 114 2.05 4.66 8.90
C ALA A 114 1.21 4.68 10.19
N GLY A 115 1.43 3.72 11.10
CA GLY A 115 0.94 3.80 12.46
C GLY A 115 -0.32 3.01 12.77
N ASP A 116 -0.65 2.99 14.07
CA ASP A 116 -1.67 2.13 14.68
C ASP A 116 -1.41 0.64 14.42
N LEU A 117 -0.16 0.26 14.60
CA LEU A 117 0.27 -1.13 14.54
C LEU A 117 -0.14 -1.87 15.82
N PHE A 118 0.08 -1.24 16.96
CA PHE A 118 -0.25 -1.75 18.28
C PHE A 118 -1.54 -1.12 18.80
N GLU A 119 -2.18 -1.81 19.74
CA GLU A 119 -3.37 -1.32 20.45
C GLU A 119 -3.40 -1.94 21.86
N PRO A 120 -3.87 -1.22 22.91
CA PRO A 120 -4.03 -1.81 24.23
C PRO A 120 -5.03 -2.97 24.20
N GLU A 121 -4.67 -4.09 24.84
CA GLU A 121 -5.55 -5.26 25.00
C GLU A 121 -5.62 -5.68 26.48
N GLY A 122 -6.80 -5.50 27.11
CA GLY A 122 -7.04 -5.96 28.48
C GLY A 122 -6.05 -5.38 29.50
N THR A 123 -5.31 -6.26 30.18
CA THR A 123 -4.27 -5.87 31.14
C THR A 123 -2.97 -5.45 30.45
N MET A 124 -2.09 -4.74 31.17
CA MET A 124 -0.76 -4.38 30.66
C MET A 124 0.04 -5.62 30.23
N ALA A 125 -0.07 -6.74 30.93
CA ALA A 125 0.61 -7.98 30.57
C ALA A 125 0.05 -8.60 29.28
N GLU A 126 -1.25 -8.50 29.03
CA GLU A 126 -1.86 -8.93 27.76
C GLU A 126 -1.44 -8.03 26.62
N THR A 127 -1.47 -6.72 26.80
CA THR A 127 -0.96 -5.72 25.86
C THR A 127 0.50 -5.99 25.48
N GLU A 128 1.36 -6.24 26.45
CA GLU A 128 2.78 -6.54 26.20
C GLU A 128 2.96 -7.85 25.41
N ARG A 129 2.18 -8.89 25.73
CA ARG A 129 2.24 -10.17 24.99
C ARG A 129 1.78 -10.00 23.56
N GLN A 130 0.67 -9.27 23.32
CA GLN A 130 0.17 -8.99 21.99
C GLN A 130 1.18 -8.13 21.20
N ALA A 131 1.72 -7.08 21.81
CA ALA A 131 2.71 -6.23 21.18
C ALA A 131 3.97 -7.00 20.76
N ASN A 132 4.46 -7.95 21.58
CA ASN A 132 5.58 -8.81 21.21
C ASN A 132 5.22 -9.74 20.03
N LEU A 133 4.01 -10.31 19.96
CA LEU A 133 3.57 -11.12 18.83
C LEU A 133 3.53 -10.28 17.54
N LEU A 134 2.90 -9.09 17.59
CA LEU A 134 2.77 -8.19 16.46
C LEU A 134 4.15 -7.77 15.94
N ALA A 135 5.04 -7.35 16.84
CA ALA A 135 6.40 -6.95 16.49
C ALA A 135 7.20 -8.11 15.88
N ALA A 136 7.10 -9.31 16.43
CA ALA A 136 7.76 -10.50 15.85
C ALA A 136 7.25 -10.82 14.46
N GLY A 137 5.93 -10.79 14.24
CA GLY A 137 5.31 -11.06 12.95
C GLY A 137 5.64 -10.00 11.89
N ILE A 138 5.64 -8.72 12.27
CA ILE A 138 6.02 -7.60 11.39
C ILE A 138 7.51 -7.67 11.03
N ALA A 139 8.37 -7.89 12.01
CA ALA A 139 9.81 -8.00 11.80
C ALA A 139 10.20 -9.19 10.92
N SER A 140 9.45 -10.29 10.99
CA SER A 140 9.64 -11.47 10.12
C SER A 140 9.47 -11.13 8.63
N GLY A 141 8.51 -10.28 8.28
CA GLY A 141 8.36 -9.72 6.94
C GLY A 141 9.38 -8.62 6.61
N GLY A 142 10.18 -8.17 7.58
CA GLY A 142 11.04 -6.99 7.52
C GLY A 142 10.23 -5.68 7.52
N ILE A 143 10.79 -4.66 8.14
CA ILE A 143 10.23 -3.30 8.16
C ILE A 143 11.38 -2.30 8.17
N ASP A 144 11.27 -1.27 7.33
CA ASP A 144 12.32 -0.26 7.14
C ASP A 144 12.00 1.05 7.85
N ALA A 145 10.71 1.35 8.07
CA ALA A 145 10.25 2.48 8.85
C ALA A 145 8.83 2.26 9.36
N PHE A 146 8.58 2.74 10.55
CA PHE A 146 7.29 2.77 11.21
C PHE A 146 7.10 4.13 11.89
N THR A 147 5.94 4.78 11.72
CA THR A 147 5.60 5.98 12.49
C THR A 147 4.48 5.67 13.48
N PRO A 148 4.58 6.12 14.75
CA PRO A 148 3.55 5.80 15.74
C PRO A 148 2.24 6.54 15.47
N GLY A 149 1.12 5.84 15.63
CA GLY A 149 -0.22 6.41 15.74
C GLY A 149 -0.72 6.48 17.20
N GLU A 150 -2.00 6.78 17.37
CA GLU A 150 -2.60 6.91 18.71
C GLU A 150 -2.66 5.58 19.46
N GLY A 151 -2.95 4.47 18.80
CA GLY A 151 -2.95 3.14 19.39
C GLY A 151 -1.58 2.74 19.91
N ASP A 152 -0.54 3.03 19.13
CA ASP A 152 0.85 2.76 19.48
C ASP A 152 1.30 3.58 20.70
N LEU A 153 0.88 4.84 20.78
CA LEU A 153 1.17 5.68 21.95
C LEU A 153 0.32 5.30 23.16
N ALA A 154 -0.85 4.69 22.93
CA ALA A 154 -1.73 4.25 24.02
C ALA A 154 -1.20 3.04 24.79
N ILE A 155 -0.34 2.18 24.19
CA ILE A 155 0.35 1.12 24.95
C ILE A 155 1.44 1.67 25.88
N GLY A 156 1.75 2.96 25.77
CA GLY A 156 2.78 3.68 26.53
C GLY A 156 4.16 3.68 25.84
N VAL A 157 4.79 4.86 25.81
CA VAL A 157 6.10 5.06 25.16
C VAL A 157 7.19 4.10 25.66
N PRO A 158 7.28 3.76 26.98
CA PRO A 158 8.27 2.80 27.46
C PRO A 158 8.09 1.39 26.87
N LEU A 159 6.86 0.88 26.78
CA LEU A 159 6.57 -0.41 26.17
C LEU A 159 6.81 -0.40 24.66
N LEU A 160 6.37 0.65 23.97
CA LEU A 160 6.61 0.82 22.55
C LEU A 160 8.11 0.78 22.22
N LYS A 161 8.93 1.55 22.95
CA LYS A 161 10.39 1.53 22.79
C LYS A 161 11.00 0.16 23.10
N LYS A 162 10.56 -0.51 24.17
CA LYS A 162 11.03 -1.85 24.54
C LYS A 162 10.80 -2.85 23.42
N VAL A 163 9.57 -2.92 22.91
CA VAL A 163 9.15 -3.91 21.92
C VAL A 163 9.82 -3.61 20.56
N THR A 164 9.79 -2.36 20.11
CA THR A 164 10.38 -2.01 18.81
C THR A 164 11.90 -2.20 18.80
N ALA A 165 12.59 -1.92 19.91
CA ALA A 165 14.03 -2.21 20.03
C ALA A 165 14.34 -3.71 20.03
N ALA A 166 13.55 -4.53 20.74
CA ALA A 166 13.75 -5.98 20.80
C ALA A 166 13.65 -6.65 19.42
N PHE A 167 12.79 -6.15 18.54
CA PHE A 167 12.57 -6.68 17.20
C PHE A 167 13.21 -5.83 16.10
N LYS A 168 14.04 -4.84 16.46
CA LYS A 168 14.78 -3.96 15.53
C LYS A 168 13.84 -3.24 14.54
N ILE A 169 12.68 -2.81 14.98
CA ILE A 169 11.72 -2.02 14.19
C ILE A 169 12.14 -0.55 14.23
N PRO A 170 12.51 0.08 13.10
CA PRO A 170 12.90 1.48 13.08
C PRO A 170 11.68 2.40 13.25
N VAL A 171 11.59 3.09 14.39
CA VAL A 171 10.52 4.04 14.67
C VAL A 171 10.96 5.44 14.27
N LEU A 172 10.16 6.11 13.45
CA LEU A 172 10.40 7.47 12.97
C LEU A 172 9.31 8.42 13.43
N SER A 173 9.69 9.53 14.06
CA SER A 173 8.79 10.67 14.31
C SER A 173 9.57 11.97 14.41
N ALA A 174 9.32 12.87 13.48
CA ALA A 174 9.98 14.18 13.44
C ALA A 174 9.43 15.13 14.51
N ASN A 175 8.23 14.88 15.05
CA ASN A 175 7.50 15.86 15.85
C ASN A 175 7.09 15.40 17.27
N LEU A 176 7.40 14.16 17.67
CA LEU A 176 7.12 13.67 19.03
C LEU A 176 8.34 13.85 19.94
N TYR A 177 8.13 14.52 21.09
CA TYR A 177 9.15 14.85 22.07
C TYR A 177 8.72 14.45 23.49
N GLY A 178 9.69 14.21 24.36
CA GLY A 178 9.49 14.08 25.79
C GLY A 178 9.40 15.45 26.48
N ARG A 179 9.03 15.45 27.78
CA ARG A 179 9.02 16.66 28.63
C ARG A 179 10.41 17.31 28.75
N ASP A 180 11.46 16.53 28.59
CA ASP A 180 12.86 16.97 28.58
C ASP A 180 13.28 17.69 27.29
N GLY A 181 12.37 17.84 26.34
CA GLY A 181 12.62 18.45 25.04
C GLY A 181 13.41 17.58 24.07
N GLN A 182 13.72 16.33 24.42
CA GLN A 182 14.38 15.39 23.52
C GLN A 182 13.35 14.68 22.62
N ARG A 183 13.73 14.40 21.37
CA ARG A 183 12.89 13.58 20.49
C ARG A 183 12.69 12.19 21.08
N LEU A 184 11.47 11.68 21.03
CA LEU A 184 11.17 10.31 21.47
C LEU A 184 11.74 9.26 20.54
N PHE A 185 11.82 9.56 19.24
CA PHE A 185 12.28 8.66 18.18
C PHE A 185 13.15 9.41 17.17
N ALA A 186 13.81 8.70 16.25
CA ALA A 186 14.54 9.32 15.14
C ALA A 186 13.56 10.13 14.24
N ALA A 187 14.02 11.29 13.76
CA ALA A 187 13.16 12.13 12.90
C ALA A 187 12.91 11.48 11.54
N ASP A 188 13.97 10.92 10.97
CA ASP A 188 14.02 10.46 9.59
C ASP A 188 15.06 9.34 9.42
N ARG A 189 15.05 8.72 8.24
CA ARG A 189 16.03 7.73 7.80
C ARG A 189 16.31 7.90 6.31
N LEU A 190 17.59 7.82 5.93
CA LEU A 190 18.01 7.77 4.53
C LEU A 190 18.46 6.35 4.19
N ILE A 191 17.89 5.74 3.16
CA ILE A 191 18.16 4.36 2.73
C ILE A 191 18.66 4.40 1.28
N ASP A 192 19.70 3.63 0.99
CA ASP A 192 20.08 3.31 -0.38
C ASP A 192 19.29 2.08 -0.85
N ALA A 193 18.40 2.29 -1.80
CA ALA A 193 17.60 1.26 -2.44
C ALA A 193 18.19 0.98 -3.82
N GLY A 194 19.23 0.15 -3.86
CA GLY A 194 19.91 -0.23 -5.11
C GLY A 194 20.53 0.96 -5.83
N GLY A 195 21.13 1.93 -5.14
CA GLY A 195 21.75 3.14 -5.69
C GLY A 195 20.81 4.33 -5.86
N THR A 196 19.54 4.20 -5.44
CA THR A 196 18.60 5.31 -5.29
C THR A 196 18.45 5.66 -3.80
N ARG A 197 18.78 6.88 -3.41
CA ARG A 197 18.64 7.33 -2.03
C ARG A 197 17.21 7.75 -1.75
N ILE A 198 16.54 6.99 -0.88
CA ILE A 198 15.16 7.24 -0.45
C ILE A 198 15.18 7.75 0.99
N GLY A 199 14.62 8.94 1.20
CA GLY A 199 14.42 9.52 2.51
C GLY A 199 13.05 9.13 3.06
N LEU A 200 13.01 8.61 4.29
CA LEU A 200 11.79 8.29 5.02
C LEU A 200 11.69 9.18 6.25
N PHE A 201 10.53 9.73 6.55
CA PHE A 201 10.26 10.40 7.82
C PHE A 201 8.83 10.14 8.29
N GLY A 202 8.57 10.35 9.58
CA GLY A 202 7.24 10.18 10.16
C GLY A 202 6.76 11.43 10.88
N VAL A 203 5.47 11.71 10.80
CA VAL A 203 4.78 12.73 11.62
C VAL A 203 3.47 12.20 12.15
N THR A 204 3.15 12.59 13.39
CA THR A 204 1.97 12.14 14.12
C THR A 204 1.23 13.32 14.71
N ALA A 205 -0.08 13.37 14.59
CA ALA A 205 -0.91 14.36 15.25
C ALA A 205 -1.99 13.69 16.12
N PRO A 206 -2.40 14.29 17.24
CA PRO A 206 -3.49 13.73 18.02
C PRO A 206 -4.78 13.85 17.22
N PRO A 207 -5.59 12.75 17.10
CA PRO A 207 -6.80 12.75 16.29
C PRO A 207 -7.91 13.61 16.90
N THR A 208 -7.84 13.88 18.22
CA THR A 208 -8.78 14.74 18.94
C THR A 208 -8.06 15.57 20.00
N ALA A 209 -8.71 16.65 20.48
CA ALA A 209 -8.20 17.44 21.59
C ALA A 209 -8.06 16.59 22.88
N ALA A 210 -8.96 15.64 23.11
CA ALA A 210 -8.90 14.72 24.25
C ALA A 210 -7.65 13.82 24.20
N ALA A 211 -7.33 13.25 23.03
CA ALA A 211 -6.10 12.49 22.82
C ALA A 211 -4.86 13.35 23.06
N GLY A 212 -4.83 14.58 22.53
CA GLY A 212 -3.72 15.49 22.76
C GLY A 212 -3.54 15.89 24.22
N ASN A 213 -4.63 16.01 25.00
CA ASN A 213 -4.56 16.25 26.43
C ASN A 213 -3.96 15.04 27.16
N ARG A 214 -4.39 13.83 26.82
CA ARG A 214 -3.85 12.59 27.38
C ARG A 214 -2.35 12.46 27.10
N TRP A 215 -1.92 12.65 25.85
CA TRP A 215 -0.51 12.57 25.50
C TRP A 215 0.34 13.56 26.29
N ARG A 216 -0.14 14.80 26.50
CA ARG A 216 0.55 15.78 27.38
C ARG A 216 0.63 15.29 28.82
N ALA A 217 -0.44 14.68 29.35
CA ALA A 217 -0.42 14.10 30.69
C ALA A 217 0.61 12.96 30.80
N ASP A 218 0.73 12.14 29.75
CA ASP A 218 1.72 11.05 29.65
C ASP A 218 3.14 11.56 29.36
N GLY A 219 3.33 12.87 29.22
CA GLY A 219 4.63 13.48 28.97
C GLY A 219 5.06 13.59 27.52
N ILE A 220 4.13 13.37 26.59
CA ILE A 220 4.39 13.53 25.15
C ILE A 220 4.09 14.95 24.74
N VAL A 221 5.08 15.61 24.12
CA VAL A 221 4.95 16.94 23.53
C VAL A 221 4.94 16.78 22.01
N VAL A 222 3.85 17.24 21.39
CA VAL A 222 3.68 17.18 19.92
C VAL A 222 4.00 18.57 19.37
N ARG A 223 5.02 18.67 18.54
CA ARG A 223 5.28 19.90 17.75
C ARG A 223 4.42 19.92 16.51
N ASP A 224 4.26 21.07 15.89
CA ASP A 224 3.50 21.19 14.65
C ASP A 224 4.01 20.19 13.59
N PRO A 225 3.15 19.30 13.09
CA PRO A 225 3.56 18.24 12.17
C PRO A 225 3.99 18.78 10.80
N ALA A 226 3.43 19.92 10.35
CA ALA A 226 3.81 20.50 9.07
C ALA A 226 5.20 21.15 9.13
N ASP A 227 5.52 21.86 10.23
CA ASP A 227 6.84 22.44 10.45
C ASP A 227 7.90 21.35 10.56
N ALA A 228 7.66 20.33 11.38
CA ALA A 228 8.57 19.19 11.53
C ALA A 228 8.76 18.41 10.21
N ALA A 229 7.71 18.26 9.41
CA ALA A 229 7.81 17.65 8.10
C ALA A 229 8.66 18.48 7.13
N ARG A 230 8.52 19.83 7.11
CA ARG A 230 9.37 20.70 6.28
C ARG A 230 10.84 20.58 6.67
N GLU A 231 11.15 20.56 7.98
CA GLU A 231 12.50 20.34 8.49
C GLU A 231 13.06 18.98 8.04
N ALA A 232 12.28 17.91 8.15
CA ALA A 232 12.68 16.56 7.75
C ALA A 232 12.93 16.48 6.24
N VAL A 233 12.05 17.04 5.41
CA VAL A 233 12.23 17.10 3.95
C VAL A 233 13.51 17.84 3.59
N ALA A 234 13.74 19.04 4.18
CA ALA A 234 14.95 19.82 3.93
C ALA A 234 16.23 19.07 4.33
N SER A 235 16.24 18.44 5.51
CA SER A 235 17.34 17.59 6.00
C SER A 235 17.63 16.42 5.07
N LEU A 236 16.60 15.68 4.66
CA LEU A 236 16.73 14.53 3.76
C LEU A 236 17.27 14.94 2.39
N ARG A 237 16.74 16.03 1.81
CA ARG A 237 17.20 16.55 0.52
C ARG A 237 18.65 17.03 0.57
N ALA A 238 19.04 17.72 1.64
CA ALA A 238 20.43 18.17 1.86
C ALA A 238 21.42 16.98 1.93
N ARG A 239 20.98 15.86 2.49
CA ARG A 239 21.74 14.57 2.51
C ARG A 239 21.64 13.77 1.23
N GLY A 240 20.96 14.31 0.21
CA GLY A 240 20.89 13.78 -1.14
C GLY A 240 19.78 12.76 -1.35
N ALA A 241 18.68 12.80 -0.59
CA ALA A 241 17.50 12.01 -0.89
C ALA A 241 16.95 12.36 -2.27
N GLN A 242 16.85 11.36 -3.14
CA GLN A 242 16.28 11.49 -4.49
C GLN A 242 14.75 11.37 -4.46
N ILE A 243 14.24 10.49 -3.60
CA ILE A 243 12.81 10.32 -3.33
C ILE A 243 12.59 10.54 -1.84
N VAL A 244 11.50 11.23 -1.48
CA VAL A 244 11.08 11.43 -0.08
C VAL A 244 9.70 10.83 0.12
N VAL A 245 9.62 9.90 1.06
CA VAL A 245 8.38 9.24 1.48
C VAL A 245 8.04 9.69 2.89
N ALA A 246 6.88 10.28 3.07
CA ALA A 246 6.32 10.65 4.36
C ALA A 246 5.42 9.52 4.90
N LEU A 247 5.55 9.20 6.18
CA LEU A 247 4.60 8.40 6.93
C LEU A 247 3.77 9.37 7.78
N VAL A 248 2.47 9.48 7.48
CA VAL A 248 1.61 10.52 8.06
C VAL A 248 0.48 9.89 8.84
N HIS A 249 0.47 10.08 10.15
CA HIS A 249 -0.61 9.66 11.03
C HIS A 249 -1.23 10.90 11.69
N ALA A 250 -2.11 11.61 10.95
CA ALA A 250 -2.56 12.95 11.35
C ALA A 250 -4.09 13.12 11.45
N GLY A 251 -4.85 12.04 11.41
CA GLY A 251 -6.31 12.08 11.61
C GLY A 251 -7.13 11.91 10.33
N LEU A 252 -8.23 12.66 10.20
CA LEU A 252 -9.20 12.50 9.10
C LEU A 252 -8.59 12.75 7.71
N PRO A 253 -9.19 12.22 6.62
CA PRO A 253 -8.68 12.36 5.27
C PRO A 253 -8.37 13.80 4.85
N ALA A 254 -9.23 14.75 5.25
CA ALA A 254 -9.01 16.17 4.93
C ALA A 254 -7.82 16.78 5.69
N GLU A 255 -7.50 16.29 6.88
CA GLU A 255 -6.36 16.74 7.69
C GLU A 255 -5.05 16.21 7.12
N ASN A 256 -5.01 14.94 6.77
CA ASN A 256 -3.89 14.35 6.06
C ASN A 256 -3.58 15.10 4.75
N ARG A 257 -4.60 15.39 3.92
CA ARG A 257 -4.44 16.16 2.68
C ARG A 257 -3.91 17.56 2.93
N ARG A 258 -4.43 18.27 3.92
CA ARG A 258 -3.97 19.63 4.27
C ARG A 258 -2.52 19.62 4.72
N LEU A 259 -2.13 18.65 5.55
CA LEU A 259 -0.75 18.51 6.02
C LEU A 259 0.20 18.27 4.85
N VAL A 260 -0.10 17.30 3.98
CA VAL A 260 0.74 16.98 2.83
C VAL A 260 0.82 18.16 1.85
N ALA A 261 -0.29 18.84 1.56
CA ALA A 261 -0.32 20.03 0.70
C ALA A 261 0.53 21.18 1.23
N ALA A 262 0.66 21.29 2.56
CA ALA A 262 1.45 22.34 3.22
C ALA A 262 2.97 22.08 3.22
N VAL A 263 3.42 20.91 2.75
CA VAL A 263 4.84 20.48 2.83
C VAL A 263 5.38 20.14 1.43
N PRO A 264 5.90 21.12 0.70
CA PRO A 264 6.52 20.87 -0.60
C PRO A 264 7.74 19.94 -0.49
N GLY A 265 7.96 19.11 -1.52
CA GLY A 265 9.13 18.25 -1.60
C GLY A 265 8.92 16.81 -1.09
N ILE A 266 7.74 16.47 -0.59
CA ILE A 266 7.28 15.10 -0.44
C ILE A 266 6.95 14.57 -1.84
N ASP A 267 7.43 13.37 -2.19
CA ASP A 267 7.07 12.69 -3.43
C ASP A 267 5.91 11.71 -3.20
N TRP A 268 5.93 10.99 -2.07
CA TRP A 268 4.93 9.99 -1.67
C TRP A 268 4.55 10.16 -0.21
N ALA A 269 3.28 9.99 0.13
CA ALA A 269 2.82 10.03 1.51
C ALA A 269 1.96 8.80 1.80
N VAL A 270 2.44 7.93 2.69
CA VAL A 270 1.66 6.81 3.23
C VAL A 270 0.86 7.33 4.41
N LEU A 271 -0.46 7.18 4.33
CA LEU A 271 -1.38 7.73 5.32
C LEU A 271 -1.82 6.66 6.31
N GLY A 272 -2.02 7.08 7.55
CA GLY A 272 -2.65 6.33 8.61
C GLY A 272 -3.90 7.03 9.14
N HIS A 273 -4.57 6.42 10.13
CA HIS A 273 -5.79 6.84 10.81
C HIS A 273 -7.06 6.85 9.93
N SER A 274 -7.01 7.36 8.70
CA SER A 274 -8.20 7.59 7.88
C SER A 274 -8.83 6.32 7.27
N ALA A 275 -8.13 5.20 7.25
CA ALA A 275 -8.59 3.89 6.80
C ALA A 275 -9.18 3.86 5.37
N LEU A 276 -8.67 4.71 4.47
CA LEU A 276 -9.06 4.72 3.06
C LEU A 276 -8.41 3.56 2.30
N ASN A 277 -9.06 3.15 1.21
CA ASN A 277 -8.49 2.23 0.23
C ASN A 277 -8.21 3.02 -1.06
N LEU A 278 -6.97 3.49 -1.21
CA LEU A 278 -6.55 4.29 -2.35
C LEU A 278 -5.92 3.38 -3.41
N GLU A 279 -6.75 2.79 -4.27
CA GLU A 279 -6.29 1.99 -5.41
C GLU A 279 -5.48 2.87 -6.38
N SER A 280 -5.99 4.04 -6.71
CA SER A 280 -5.28 5.06 -7.48
C SER A 280 -4.75 6.15 -6.54
N PRO A 281 -3.41 6.39 -6.51
CA PRO A 281 -2.80 7.39 -5.66
C PRO A 281 -3.26 8.82 -6.00
N GLU A 282 -3.81 9.52 -5.01
CA GLU A 282 -4.30 10.89 -5.16
C GLU A 282 -3.14 11.90 -5.18
N LEU A 283 -3.10 12.81 -6.13
CA LEU A 283 -2.08 13.86 -6.20
C LEU A 283 -2.51 15.09 -5.37
N VAL A 284 -1.71 15.41 -4.34
CA VAL A 284 -1.97 16.53 -3.42
C VAL A 284 -0.68 17.31 -3.18
N GLY A 285 -0.65 18.60 -3.51
CA GLY A 285 0.52 19.45 -3.27
C GLY A 285 1.83 19.00 -3.95
N GLY A 286 1.73 18.16 -4.98
CA GLY A 286 2.88 17.55 -5.66
C GLY A 286 3.29 16.18 -5.13
N ALA A 287 2.74 15.74 -4.00
CA ALA A 287 2.90 14.40 -3.45
C ALA A 287 1.74 13.48 -3.85
N ARG A 288 2.01 12.19 -3.99
CA ARG A 288 0.97 11.18 -4.18
C ARG A 288 0.66 10.47 -2.87
N LEU A 289 -0.63 10.39 -2.54
CA LEU A 289 -1.13 9.78 -1.32
C LEU A 289 -1.38 8.29 -1.52
N LEU A 290 -1.00 7.49 -0.53
CA LEU A 290 -1.11 6.04 -0.49
C LEU A 290 -1.80 5.63 0.81
N GLU A 291 -2.80 4.75 0.75
CA GLU A 291 -3.42 4.15 1.94
C GLU A 291 -4.06 2.80 1.57
N ALA A 292 -3.89 1.78 2.42
CA ALA A 292 -4.29 0.40 2.14
C ALA A 292 -5.33 -0.14 3.13
N GLN A 293 -6.29 0.71 3.55
CA GLN A 293 -7.33 0.37 4.49
C GLN A 293 -6.81 0.10 5.92
N SER A 294 -7.55 -0.65 6.74
CA SER A 294 -7.26 -0.93 8.15
C SER A 294 -7.31 -2.42 8.48
N GLU A 295 -7.00 -2.75 9.76
CA GLU A 295 -7.06 -4.09 10.34
C GLU A 295 -6.15 -5.12 9.63
N GLY A 296 -5.15 -4.64 8.90
CA GLY A 296 -4.23 -5.50 8.15
C GLY A 296 -4.92 -6.37 7.09
N LYS A 297 -6.09 -5.95 6.59
CA LYS A 297 -6.85 -6.67 5.55
C LYS A 297 -6.14 -6.66 4.22
N ASN A 298 -5.41 -5.59 3.93
CA ASN A 298 -4.68 -5.37 2.70
C ASN A 298 -3.24 -4.93 2.99
N VAL A 299 -2.39 -5.05 1.98
CA VAL A 299 -1.08 -4.42 1.89
C VAL A 299 -1.02 -3.65 0.59
N GLY A 300 -0.59 -2.40 0.62
CA GLY A 300 -0.31 -1.64 -0.59
C GLY A 300 1.08 -1.96 -1.15
N ARG A 301 1.19 -2.06 -2.45
CA ARG A 301 2.46 -2.19 -3.19
C ARG A 301 2.54 -1.09 -4.23
N LEU A 302 3.54 -0.24 -4.09
CA LEU A 302 3.92 0.75 -5.07
C LEU A 302 5.20 0.29 -5.76
N ASP A 303 5.13 0.00 -7.03
CA ASP A 303 6.29 -0.28 -7.87
C ASP A 303 6.75 1.00 -8.56
N LEU A 304 8.03 1.36 -8.39
CA LEU A 304 8.68 2.52 -8.99
C LEU A 304 9.71 2.05 -10.01
N HIS A 305 9.51 2.40 -11.26
CA HIS A 305 10.50 2.20 -12.31
C HIS A 305 11.23 3.51 -12.58
N LEU A 306 12.52 3.55 -12.29
CA LEU A 306 13.34 4.77 -12.41
C LEU A 306 14.21 4.72 -13.65
N VAL A 307 14.05 5.71 -14.50
CA VAL A 307 14.90 5.93 -15.68
C VAL A 307 15.73 7.19 -15.46
N ASN A 308 17.06 7.04 -15.50
CA ASN A 308 18.04 8.14 -15.37
C ASN A 308 17.85 9.04 -14.13
N GLY A 309 17.31 8.50 -13.05
CA GLY A 309 17.07 9.24 -11.80
C GLY A 309 15.98 10.32 -11.90
N ALA A 310 15.15 10.29 -12.95
CA ALA A 310 14.05 11.23 -13.10
C ALA A 310 13.01 11.06 -11.99
N ARG A 311 12.55 12.18 -11.41
CA ARG A 311 11.59 12.24 -10.30
C ARG A 311 10.15 12.46 -10.75
N THR A 312 9.92 12.67 -12.04
CA THR A 312 8.59 12.78 -12.61
C THR A 312 8.12 11.39 -13.02
N PHE A 313 7.07 10.93 -12.39
CA PHE A 313 6.52 9.59 -12.61
C PHE A 313 5.20 9.66 -13.36
N VAL A 314 5.04 8.82 -14.37
CA VAL A 314 3.77 8.57 -15.04
C VAL A 314 3.08 7.37 -14.38
N ASP A 315 1.78 7.48 -14.14
CA ASP A 315 0.99 6.33 -13.68
C ASP A 315 0.83 5.35 -14.84
N ARG A 316 1.39 4.16 -14.68
CA ARG A 316 1.35 3.12 -15.72
C ARG A 316 -0.06 2.57 -15.94
N ALA A 317 -0.87 2.53 -14.88
CA ALA A 317 -2.22 1.99 -14.90
C ALA A 317 -3.26 2.98 -15.44
N GLU A 318 -3.03 4.29 -15.28
CA GLU A 318 -4.01 5.37 -15.54
C GLU A 318 -4.63 5.30 -16.93
N ARG A 319 -3.81 5.10 -17.96
CA ARG A 319 -4.31 5.02 -19.35
C ARG A 319 -5.25 3.84 -19.57
N ALA A 320 -4.91 2.66 -19.04
CA ALA A 320 -5.72 1.44 -19.16
C ALA A 320 -7.00 1.55 -18.35
N GLU A 321 -6.92 2.17 -17.17
CA GLU A 321 -8.07 2.41 -16.29
C GLU A 321 -9.08 3.36 -16.95
N ILE A 322 -8.63 4.52 -17.43
CA ILE A 322 -9.48 5.48 -18.16
C ILE A 322 -10.10 4.84 -19.39
N ALA A 323 -9.34 4.05 -20.16
CA ALA A 323 -9.86 3.35 -21.32
C ALA A 323 -10.94 2.32 -20.94
N SER A 324 -10.79 1.63 -19.82
CA SER A 324 -11.79 0.70 -19.29
C SER A 324 -13.05 1.41 -18.85
N ILE A 325 -12.95 2.52 -18.10
CA ILE A 325 -14.08 3.35 -17.68
C ILE A 325 -14.83 3.89 -18.90
N LEU A 326 -14.10 4.40 -19.89
CA LEU A 326 -14.66 4.91 -21.13
C LEU A 326 -15.44 3.83 -21.91
N ALA A 327 -14.92 2.61 -21.97
CA ALA A 327 -15.59 1.47 -22.58
C ALA A 327 -16.87 1.10 -21.83
N ASP A 328 -16.85 1.14 -20.50
CA ASP A 328 -18.01 0.87 -19.65
C ASP A 328 -19.11 1.94 -19.83
N HIS A 329 -18.76 3.23 -19.84
CA HIS A 329 -19.72 4.30 -20.07
C HIS A 329 -20.35 4.22 -21.46
N ARG A 330 -19.57 3.89 -22.51
CA ARG A 330 -20.09 3.66 -23.86
C ARG A 330 -21.06 2.49 -23.93
N ARG A 331 -20.78 1.40 -23.21
CA ARG A 331 -21.68 0.25 -23.12
C ARG A 331 -22.99 0.66 -22.43
N GLN A 332 -22.91 1.33 -21.27
CA GLN A 332 -24.07 1.77 -20.49
C GLN A 332 -24.94 2.78 -21.26
N LEU A 333 -24.38 3.56 -22.17
CA LEU A 333 -25.14 4.52 -23.00
C LEU A 333 -26.18 3.82 -23.88
N GLY A 334 -25.91 2.57 -24.31
CA GLY A 334 -26.85 1.76 -25.12
C GLY A 334 -27.82 0.91 -24.30
N GLU A 335 -27.63 0.80 -22.98
CA GLU A 335 -28.42 -0.11 -22.15
C GLU A 335 -29.66 0.56 -21.57
N ARG A 336 -30.82 -0.11 -21.67
CA ARG A 336 -32.03 0.19 -20.90
C ARG A 336 -32.23 -0.88 -19.81
N ASN A 337 -32.53 -0.47 -18.60
CA ASN A 337 -32.78 -1.41 -17.51
C ASN A 337 -34.25 -1.89 -17.55
N PRO A 338 -34.52 -3.16 -17.91
CA PRO A 338 -35.88 -3.66 -18.00
C PRO A 338 -36.60 -3.72 -16.65
N ALA A 339 -35.90 -3.75 -15.53
CA ALA A 339 -36.50 -3.73 -14.19
C ALA A 339 -37.18 -2.41 -13.85
N LEU A 340 -36.97 -1.37 -14.61
CA LEU A 340 -37.63 -0.04 -14.43
C LEU A 340 -38.98 0.06 -15.17
N GLY A 341 -39.41 -0.95 -15.92
CA GLY A 341 -40.66 -0.94 -16.67
C GLY A 341 -41.93 -0.82 -15.85
N GLN A 342 -41.85 -0.87 -14.52
CA GLN A 342 -42.95 -0.63 -13.58
C GLN A 342 -43.19 0.86 -13.25
N PHE A 343 -42.32 1.75 -13.67
CA PHE A 343 -42.47 3.18 -13.42
C PHE A 343 -43.28 3.88 -14.51
N ASP A 344 -43.89 5.06 -14.18
CA ASP A 344 -44.57 5.89 -15.14
C ASP A 344 -43.69 6.22 -16.37
N PRO A 345 -44.19 6.02 -17.61
CA PRO A 345 -43.41 6.16 -18.82
C PRO A 345 -42.74 7.54 -18.99
N ALA A 346 -43.43 8.64 -18.57
CA ALA A 346 -42.86 9.98 -18.70
C ALA A 346 -41.69 10.21 -17.73
N SER A 347 -41.81 9.73 -16.49
CA SER A 347 -40.74 9.76 -15.48
C SER A 347 -39.55 8.89 -15.89
N LEU A 348 -39.83 7.76 -16.51
CA LEU A 348 -38.81 6.84 -17.00
C LEU A 348 -38.04 7.45 -18.18
N GLU A 349 -38.71 8.11 -19.12
CA GLU A 349 -38.03 8.76 -20.23
C GLU A 349 -37.18 9.95 -19.76
N ALA A 350 -37.70 10.78 -18.82
CA ALA A 350 -36.92 11.86 -18.21
C ALA A 350 -35.63 11.33 -17.51
N TYR A 351 -35.73 10.21 -16.79
CA TYR A 351 -34.59 9.52 -16.18
C TYR A 351 -33.54 9.08 -17.23
N TYR A 352 -33.97 8.43 -18.32
CA TYR A 352 -33.07 8.00 -19.37
C TYR A 352 -32.42 9.16 -20.12
N GLN A 353 -33.12 10.25 -20.33
CA GLN A 353 -32.56 11.46 -20.95
C GLN A 353 -31.53 12.11 -20.05
N GLN A 354 -31.75 12.15 -18.73
CA GLN A 354 -30.74 12.68 -17.78
C GLN A 354 -29.52 11.75 -17.74
N ARG A 355 -29.72 10.45 -17.56
CA ARG A 355 -28.65 9.45 -17.57
C ARG A 355 -27.80 9.53 -18.84
N ARG A 356 -28.43 9.69 -19.99
CA ARG A 356 -27.74 9.83 -21.26
C ARG A 356 -26.84 11.06 -21.29
N ARG A 357 -27.35 12.23 -20.86
CA ARG A 357 -26.54 13.46 -20.77
C ARG A 357 -25.33 13.28 -19.86
N ASP A 358 -25.52 12.63 -18.70
CA ASP A 358 -24.46 12.40 -17.72
C ASP A 358 -23.38 11.47 -18.27
N LEU A 359 -23.77 10.39 -18.98
CA LEU A 359 -22.84 9.47 -19.63
C LEU A 359 -22.10 10.12 -20.80
N GLU A 360 -22.77 10.90 -21.65
CA GLU A 360 -22.14 11.63 -22.75
C GLU A 360 -21.11 12.64 -22.24
N ALA A 361 -21.41 13.35 -21.14
CA ALA A 361 -20.47 14.25 -20.48
C ALA A 361 -19.28 13.51 -19.86
N ALA A 362 -19.50 12.34 -19.26
CA ALA A 362 -18.43 11.48 -18.74
C ALA A 362 -17.54 10.96 -19.87
N ILE A 363 -18.11 10.42 -20.94
CA ILE A 363 -17.39 9.96 -22.14
C ILE A 363 -16.50 11.06 -22.74
N ALA A 364 -17.03 12.29 -22.82
CA ALA A 364 -16.27 13.43 -23.33
C ALA A 364 -15.06 13.77 -22.44
N ARG A 365 -15.25 13.77 -21.11
CA ARG A 365 -14.15 14.00 -20.14
C ARG A 365 -13.07 12.94 -20.25
N GLU A 366 -13.43 11.67 -20.21
CA GLU A 366 -12.48 10.55 -20.24
C GLU A 366 -11.76 10.45 -21.59
N THR A 367 -12.45 10.74 -22.70
CA THR A 367 -11.82 10.83 -24.02
C THR A 367 -10.76 11.95 -24.04
N ALA A 368 -11.06 13.12 -23.47
CA ALA A 368 -10.12 14.22 -23.39
C ALA A 368 -8.93 13.91 -22.47
N LEU A 369 -9.14 13.21 -21.34
CA LEU A 369 -8.08 12.75 -20.47
C LEU A 369 -7.17 11.74 -21.18
N LEU A 370 -7.76 10.74 -21.84
CA LEU A 370 -7.01 9.71 -22.56
C LEU A 370 -6.14 10.30 -23.68
N ALA A 371 -6.61 11.35 -24.33
CA ALA A 371 -5.85 12.05 -25.37
C ALA A 371 -4.63 12.82 -24.83
N ARG A 372 -4.61 13.17 -23.54
CA ARG A 372 -3.49 13.87 -22.89
C ARG A 372 -2.43 12.93 -22.35
N LEU A 373 -2.75 11.65 -22.13
CA LEU A 373 -1.81 10.67 -21.62
C LEU A 373 -0.89 10.15 -22.74
N PRO A 374 0.40 9.93 -22.45
CA PRO A 374 1.33 9.39 -23.44
C PRO A 374 0.86 8.01 -23.93
N ALA A 375 1.02 7.75 -25.22
CA ALA A 375 0.72 6.43 -25.80
C ALA A 375 1.71 5.36 -25.31
N GLU A 376 2.97 5.76 -25.14
CA GLU A 376 4.07 4.93 -24.63
C GLU A 376 4.78 5.66 -23.49
N ILE A 377 5.17 4.92 -22.46
CA ILE A 377 5.91 5.46 -21.31
C ILE A 377 7.39 5.20 -21.54
N THR A 378 8.14 6.26 -21.86
CA THR A 378 9.59 6.20 -22.08
C THR A 378 10.43 6.67 -20.90
N GLY A 379 9.79 7.24 -19.87
CA GLY A 379 10.41 7.77 -18.66
C GLY A 379 10.14 6.93 -17.41
N SER A 380 10.39 7.51 -16.24
CA SER A 380 10.04 6.89 -14.98
C SER A 380 8.53 6.75 -14.83
N TRP A 381 8.10 5.61 -14.31
CA TRP A 381 6.69 5.34 -14.06
C TRP A 381 6.48 4.68 -12.71
N PHE A 382 5.25 4.67 -12.25
CA PHE A 382 4.83 3.90 -11.09
C PHE A 382 3.57 3.08 -11.41
N GLU A 383 3.39 2.04 -10.62
CA GLU A 383 2.15 1.27 -10.55
C GLU A 383 1.80 1.02 -9.09
N ASN A 384 0.58 1.34 -8.68
CA ASN A 384 0.09 1.07 -7.34
C ASN A 384 -0.93 -0.06 -7.36
N ARG A 385 -0.82 -0.97 -6.40
CA ARG A 385 -1.73 -2.10 -6.24
C ARG A 385 -2.07 -2.32 -4.79
N ILE A 386 -3.34 -2.51 -4.50
CA ILE A 386 -3.80 -2.98 -3.19
C ILE A 386 -3.93 -4.49 -3.24
N ILE A 387 -3.17 -5.18 -2.41
CA ILE A 387 -3.12 -6.65 -2.34
C ILE A 387 -3.98 -7.10 -1.17
N PRO A 388 -5.15 -7.71 -1.40
CA PRO A 388 -5.94 -8.29 -0.34
C PRO A 388 -5.23 -9.52 0.25
N LEU A 389 -5.14 -9.57 1.58
CA LEU A 389 -4.59 -10.73 2.28
C LEU A 389 -5.69 -11.78 2.47
N ASP A 390 -6.18 -12.34 1.38
CA ASP A 390 -7.22 -13.36 1.35
C ASP A 390 -6.64 -14.79 1.35
N ARG A 391 -7.50 -15.80 1.12
CA ARG A 391 -7.12 -17.22 1.11
C ARG A 391 -6.20 -17.62 -0.05
N SER A 392 -6.05 -16.79 -1.07
CA SER A 392 -5.12 -17.04 -2.19
C SER A 392 -3.66 -16.79 -1.79
N VAL A 393 -3.45 -16.03 -0.71
CA VAL A 393 -2.13 -15.79 -0.13
C VAL A 393 -1.86 -16.87 0.93
N PRO A 394 -0.89 -17.77 0.73
CA PRO A 394 -0.56 -18.79 1.72
C PRO A 394 0.05 -18.14 2.98
N ASP A 395 -0.18 -18.77 4.12
CA ASP A 395 0.43 -18.36 5.38
C ASP A 395 1.93 -18.66 5.39
N ASP A 396 2.77 -17.71 5.81
CA ASP A 396 4.15 -17.97 6.17
C ASP A 396 4.20 -18.94 7.36
N PRO A 397 4.89 -20.10 7.25
CA PRO A 397 4.85 -21.15 8.26
C PRO A 397 5.42 -20.71 9.62
N ALA A 398 6.46 -19.87 9.62
CA ALA A 398 7.11 -19.40 10.85
C ALA A 398 6.18 -18.43 11.60
N VAL A 399 5.62 -17.45 10.90
CA VAL A 399 4.68 -16.48 11.49
C VAL A 399 3.37 -17.15 11.91
N ALA A 400 2.84 -18.10 11.12
CA ALA A 400 1.68 -18.89 11.50
C ALA A 400 1.91 -19.67 12.81
N THR A 401 3.13 -20.17 13.01
CA THR A 401 3.50 -20.87 14.26
C THR A 401 3.55 -19.90 15.45
N LEU A 402 4.08 -18.68 15.28
CA LEU A 402 4.04 -17.64 16.31
C LEU A 402 2.60 -17.31 16.74
N VAL A 403 1.71 -17.10 15.76
CA VAL A 403 0.29 -16.80 16.01
C VAL A 403 -0.40 -17.94 16.74
N ARG A 404 -0.22 -19.19 16.28
CA ARG A 404 -0.80 -20.38 16.97
C ARG A 404 -0.29 -20.51 18.41
N GLY A 405 1.01 -20.30 18.63
CA GLY A 405 1.60 -20.34 19.98
C GLY A 405 1.04 -19.28 20.93
N TYR A 406 0.77 -18.09 20.41
CA TYR A 406 0.13 -17.02 21.18
C TYR A 406 -1.32 -17.40 21.57
N LEU A 407 -2.12 -17.85 20.62
CA LEU A 407 -3.50 -18.26 20.85
C LEU A 407 -3.61 -19.42 21.86
N ALA A 408 -2.72 -20.43 21.77
CA ALA A 408 -2.70 -21.56 22.68
C ALA A 408 -2.42 -21.13 24.14
N ARG A 409 -1.49 -20.17 24.35
CA ARG A 409 -1.18 -19.64 25.67
C ARG A 409 -2.35 -18.83 26.25
N GLY A 410 -3.00 -17.97 25.46
CA GLY A 410 -4.16 -17.21 25.89
C GLY A 410 -5.34 -18.10 26.31
N LEU A 411 -5.57 -19.21 25.63
CA LEU A 411 -6.59 -20.19 25.99
C LEU A 411 -6.24 -20.95 27.30
N ALA A 412 -4.97 -21.27 27.51
CA ALA A 412 -4.50 -21.95 28.73
C ALA A 412 -4.64 -21.04 29.98
N GLU A 413 -4.35 -19.75 29.84
CA GLU A 413 -4.52 -18.77 30.94
C GLU A 413 -5.98 -18.57 31.33
N LYS A 414 -6.89 -18.46 30.37
CA LYS A 414 -8.35 -18.33 30.63
C LYS A 414 -8.96 -19.58 31.28
N ARG A 415 -8.30 -20.73 31.20
CA ARG A 415 -8.75 -22.00 31.83
C ARG A 415 -8.19 -22.21 33.26
N ARG A 416 -7.25 -21.37 33.70
CA ARG A 416 -6.78 -21.45 35.11
C ARG A 416 -7.88 -20.93 36.02
N PRO A 417 -8.38 -21.73 36.99
CA PRO A 417 -9.31 -21.22 37.98
C PRO A 417 -8.61 -20.08 38.73
N HIS A 418 -9.33 -19.00 38.97
CA HIS A 418 -8.88 -17.94 39.87
C HIS A 418 -8.77 -18.56 41.26
N LEU A 419 -7.55 -18.90 41.72
CA LEU A 419 -7.24 -19.28 43.06
C LEU A 419 -7.18 -18.05 43.95
#